data_18db74e0863b1aed3017b01a88733701
#
_entry.id   18db74e0863b1aed3017b01a88733701
#
_cell.length_a   1.000
_cell.length_b   1.000
_cell.length_c   1.000
_cell.angle_alpha   90.00
_cell.angle_beta   90.00
_cell.angle_gamma   90.00
#
_symmetry.space_group_name_H-M   'P 1'
#
loop_
_entity.id
_entity.type
_entity.pdbx_description
1 polymer ?
#
loop_
_entity_poly.entity_id
_entity_poly.type
_entity_poly.pdbx_seq_one_letter_code
_entity_poly.pdbx_strand_id
1 'polypeptide(L)'
;MNSMPADAPRSADFAQVRDLAAADMQRVDALIRQRLSSDVVLINQIADHIIASGGKRLRPMLHVLAAGAAGYHGEHHTKLAAIIEFIHTSTLLHDDVVDESDLRRGRKTANALWGNAASVLVGDFLYSRSFQLMVELDDMRIMRILADTTNTIAEGEVLQLLNIGNADVSEADYLAVIERKTAVLFAAATELGGILGGLPENQIAALRHYGMELGYAFQIADDLLDYTSDAGTLGKNIGDDLAEGKPTLPLIYALEKASPEQVQSLRHAIEHGGLDSLDRIIASISESGALERTRDRALQHAEAARAALSALAPSAHREALAALADYSVQRTF
;
A
#
# COMPACT_ATOMS: atom_id res chain seq x y z
N MET A 1 -29.43 5.34 29.48
CA MET A 1 -29.53 4.34 28.43
C MET A 1 -28.61 4.82 27.31
N ASN A 2 -27.32 4.42 27.38
CA ASN A 2 -26.33 4.72 26.33
C ASN A 2 -26.48 3.67 25.23
N SER A 3 -26.92 4.11 24.08
CA SER A 3 -26.85 3.32 22.86
C SER A 3 -25.38 3.18 22.45
N MET A 4 -24.87 1.96 22.48
CA MET A 4 -23.58 1.60 21.88
C MET A 4 -23.60 1.97 20.39
N PRO A 5 -22.52 2.50 19.83
CA PRO A 5 -22.41 2.66 18.40
C PRO A 5 -22.37 1.28 17.73
N ALA A 6 -23.10 1.18 16.63
CA ALA A 6 -23.23 -0.03 15.84
C ALA A 6 -21.92 -0.46 15.20
N ASP A 7 -21.69 -1.76 15.27
CA ASP A 7 -20.85 -2.62 14.43
C ASP A 7 -19.44 -2.15 14.08
N ALA A 8 -18.48 -2.61 14.90
CA ALA A 8 -17.14 -2.86 14.42
C ALA A 8 -17.23 -3.96 13.32
N PRO A 9 -16.70 -3.74 12.11
CA PRO A 9 -16.68 -4.76 11.07
C PRO A 9 -15.83 -5.94 11.56
N ARG A 10 -16.41 -7.09 11.46
CA ARG A 10 -15.93 -8.33 12.02
C ARG A 10 -14.81 -8.88 11.15
N SER A 11 -13.80 -9.50 11.75
CA SER A 11 -12.81 -10.36 11.06
C SER A 11 -13.44 -11.37 10.07
N ALA A 12 -14.73 -11.65 10.23
CA ALA A 12 -15.55 -12.43 9.31
C ALA A 12 -15.65 -11.80 7.90
N ASP A 13 -15.69 -10.48 7.78
CA ASP A 13 -15.90 -9.82 6.48
C ASP A 13 -14.66 -9.95 5.58
N PHE A 14 -13.45 -9.84 6.12
CA PHE A 14 -12.23 -10.04 5.33
C PHE A 14 -12.03 -11.51 4.91
N ALA A 15 -12.44 -12.48 5.72
CA ALA A 15 -12.43 -13.89 5.35
C ALA A 15 -13.35 -14.17 4.16
N GLN A 16 -14.55 -13.60 4.15
CA GLN A 16 -15.47 -13.71 3.02
C GLN A 16 -14.93 -13.07 1.73
N VAL A 17 -14.26 -11.92 1.84
CA VAL A 17 -13.58 -11.27 0.71
C VAL A 17 -12.50 -12.19 0.13
N ARG A 18 -11.68 -12.81 0.98
CA ARG A 18 -10.66 -13.77 0.55
C ARG A 18 -11.26 -15.00 -0.11
N ASP A 19 -12.33 -15.55 0.45
CA ASP A 19 -12.99 -16.73 -0.09
C ASP A 19 -13.57 -16.45 -1.48
N LEU A 20 -14.16 -15.27 -1.70
CA LEU A 20 -14.66 -14.85 -3.01
C LEU A 20 -13.56 -14.77 -4.07
N ALA A 21 -12.37 -14.31 -3.70
CA ALA A 21 -11.23 -14.18 -4.61
C ALA A 21 -10.34 -15.44 -4.68
N ALA A 22 -10.56 -16.44 -3.83
CA ALA A 22 -9.61 -17.52 -3.56
C ALA A 22 -9.18 -18.29 -4.82
N ALA A 23 -10.12 -18.65 -5.69
CA ALA A 23 -9.82 -19.40 -6.92
C ALA A 23 -8.93 -18.61 -7.89
N ASP A 24 -9.20 -17.32 -8.05
CA ASP A 24 -8.42 -16.43 -8.89
C ASP A 24 -7.04 -16.16 -8.30
N MET A 25 -6.97 -15.92 -6.99
CA MET A 25 -5.70 -15.72 -6.29
C MET A 25 -4.79 -16.94 -6.35
N GLN A 26 -5.33 -18.16 -6.31
CA GLN A 26 -4.54 -19.37 -6.55
C GLN A 26 -3.94 -19.39 -7.96
N ARG A 27 -4.70 -18.98 -8.99
CA ARG A 27 -4.20 -18.85 -10.37
C ARG A 27 -3.14 -17.77 -10.49
N VAL A 28 -3.34 -16.62 -9.81
CA VAL A 28 -2.35 -15.54 -9.75
C VAL A 28 -1.05 -16.03 -9.12
N ASP A 29 -1.10 -16.72 -7.98
CA ASP A 29 0.09 -17.23 -7.30
C ASP A 29 0.82 -18.29 -8.15
N ALA A 30 0.10 -19.15 -8.86
CA ALA A 30 0.68 -20.11 -9.78
C ALA A 30 1.39 -19.41 -10.95
N LEU A 31 0.77 -18.38 -11.52
CA LEU A 31 1.35 -17.59 -12.60
C LEU A 31 2.59 -16.82 -12.12
N ILE A 32 2.55 -16.22 -10.95
CA ILE A 32 3.69 -15.52 -10.34
C ILE A 32 4.87 -16.50 -10.22
N ARG A 33 4.71 -17.69 -9.63
CA ARG A 33 5.76 -18.69 -9.52
C ARG A 33 6.33 -19.10 -10.87
N GLN A 34 5.47 -19.34 -11.85
CA GLN A 34 5.89 -19.71 -13.22
C GLN A 34 6.72 -18.61 -13.87
N ARG A 35 6.32 -17.35 -13.72
CA ARG A 35 6.96 -16.19 -14.37
C ARG A 35 8.18 -15.65 -13.65
N LEU A 36 8.39 -16.03 -12.39
CA LEU A 36 9.60 -15.73 -11.63
C LEU A 36 10.78 -16.67 -11.98
N SER A 37 10.53 -17.79 -12.63
CA SER A 37 11.57 -18.75 -13.01
C SER A 37 12.60 -18.14 -13.96
N SER A 38 13.88 -18.37 -13.67
CA SER A 38 15.04 -17.92 -14.45
C SER A 38 16.15 -18.98 -14.43
N ASP A 39 17.00 -18.99 -15.46
CA ASP A 39 18.21 -19.81 -15.50
C ASP A 39 19.30 -19.30 -14.52
N VAL A 40 19.12 -18.09 -13.98
CA VAL A 40 20.01 -17.47 -12.99
C VAL A 40 19.56 -17.87 -11.58
N VAL A 41 20.36 -18.72 -10.92
CA VAL A 41 20.01 -19.34 -9.62
C VAL A 41 19.68 -18.29 -8.54
N LEU A 42 20.41 -17.18 -8.48
CA LEU A 42 20.19 -16.13 -7.48
C LEU A 42 18.81 -15.48 -7.61
N ILE A 43 18.31 -15.31 -8.84
CA ILE A 43 16.96 -14.77 -9.07
C ILE A 43 15.92 -15.70 -8.44
N ASN A 44 16.04 -17.02 -8.66
CA ASN A 44 15.10 -17.97 -8.09
C ASN A 44 15.14 -17.98 -6.56
N GLN A 45 16.34 -17.91 -5.96
CA GLN A 45 16.50 -17.88 -4.49
C GLN A 45 15.82 -16.65 -3.87
N ILE A 46 16.05 -15.46 -4.43
CA ILE A 46 15.44 -14.22 -3.94
C ILE A 46 13.93 -14.23 -4.20
N ALA A 47 13.49 -14.69 -5.36
CA ALA A 47 12.07 -14.83 -5.69
C ALA A 47 11.35 -15.77 -4.71
N ASP A 48 11.93 -16.93 -4.41
CA ASP A 48 11.35 -17.87 -3.43
C ASP A 48 11.29 -17.25 -2.03
N HIS A 49 12.32 -16.51 -1.62
CA HIS A 49 12.34 -15.80 -0.35
C HIS A 49 11.19 -14.77 -0.25
N ILE A 50 10.99 -13.96 -1.30
CA ILE A 50 9.94 -12.95 -1.35
C ILE A 50 8.55 -13.60 -1.32
N ILE A 51 8.33 -14.67 -2.11
CA ILE A 51 7.08 -15.41 -2.11
C ILE A 51 6.81 -16.00 -0.72
N ALA A 52 7.85 -16.59 -0.10
CA ALA A 52 7.75 -17.21 1.23
C ALA A 52 7.57 -16.17 2.36
N SER A 53 7.98 -14.91 2.15
CA SER A 53 7.76 -13.81 3.11
C SER A 53 6.28 -13.45 3.25
N GLY A 54 5.44 -14.02 2.43
CA GLY A 54 3.99 -13.87 2.51
C GLY A 54 3.54 -12.45 2.16
N GLY A 55 2.32 -12.16 2.57
CA GLY A 55 1.66 -10.89 2.36
C GLY A 55 0.19 -11.12 2.07
N LYS A 56 -0.62 -10.11 2.33
CA LYS A 56 -2.08 -10.19 2.11
C LYS A 56 -2.45 -10.18 0.62
N ARG A 57 -1.48 -9.97 -0.29
CA ARG A 57 -1.71 -9.87 -1.74
C ARG A 57 -2.87 -8.92 -2.07
N LEU A 58 -2.94 -7.79 -1.35
CA LEU A 58 -4.09 -6.89 -1.42
C LEU A 58 -4.27 -6.27 -2.80
N ARG A 59 -3.19 -5.80 -3.44
CA ARG A 59 -3.27 -5.14 -4.76
C ARG A 59 -3.74 -6.09 -5.87
N PRO A 60 -3.18 -7.31 -6.03
CA PRO A 60 -3.73 -8.28 -6.98
C PRO A 60 -5.15 -8.70 -6.65
N MET A 61 -5.51 -8.87 -5.37
CA MET A 61 -6.88 -9.19 -4.96
C MET A 61 -7.87 -8.06 -5.31
N LEU A 62 -7.49 -6.80 -5.11
CA LEU A 62 -8.28 -5.64 -5.54
C LEU A 62 -8.58 -5.66 -7.03
N HIS A 63 -7.56 -5.98 -7.86
CA HIS A 63 -7.74 -6.07 -9.30
C HIS A 63 -8.72 -7.18 -9.67
N VAL A 64 -8.57 -8.37 -9.09
CA VAL A 64 -9.47 -9.51 -9.30
C VAL A 64 -10.91 -9.15 -8.92
N LEU A 65 -11.11 -8.52 -7.75
CA LEU A 65 -12.43 -8.12 -7.29
C LEU A 65 -13.04 -7.01 -8.18
N ALA A 66 -12.25 -6.04 -8.63
CA ALA A 66 -12.70 -4.99 -9.54
C ALA A 66 -13.11 -5.56 -10.90
N ALA A 67 -12.36 -6.51 -11.45
CA ALA A 67 -12.70 -7.23 -12.67
C ALA A 67 -14.01 -8.03 -12.50
N GLY A 68 -14.17 -8.70 -11.35
CA GLY A 68 -15.41 -9.41 -11.02
C GLY A 68 -16.60 -8.47 -10.84
N ALA A 69 -16.42 -7.31 -10.20
CA ALA A 69 -17.46 -6.29 -10.08
C ALA A 69 -17.87 -5.69 -11.43
N ALA A 70 -16.94 -5.67 -12.39
CA ALA A 70 -17.16 -5.26 -13.77
C ALA A 70 -17.75 -6.40 -14.65
N GLY A 71 -18.02 -7.58 -14.09
CA GLY A 71 -18.59 -8.71 -14.82
C GLY A 71 -17.62 -9.39 -15.78
N TYR A 72 -16.32 -9.27 -15.58
CA TYR A 72 -15.32 -9.90 -16.43
C TYR A 72 -15.20 -11.40 -16.15
N HIS A 73 -15.19 -12.22 -17.22
CA HIS A 73 -15.09 -13.68 -17.15
C HIS A 73 -13.94 -14.27 -17.98
N GLY A 74 -13.03 -13.41 -18.48
CA GLY A 74 -11.87 -13.86 -19.25
C GLY A 74 -10.68 -14.26 -18.37
N GLU A 75 -9.48 -14.39 -18.96
CA GLU A 75 -8.26 -14.85 -18.26
C GLU A 75 -7.23 -13.74 -17.99
N HIS A 76 -7.39 -12.56 -18.61
CA HIS A 76 -6.41 -11.47 -18.50
C HIS A 76 -6.30 -10.88 -17.10
N HIS A 77 -7.34 -10.99 -16.26
CA HIS A 77 -7.32 -10.47 -14.89
C HIS A 77 -6.26 -11.15 -14.01
N THR A 78 -6.00 -12.45 -14.19
CA THR A 78 -4.93 -13.14 -13.45
C THR A 78 -3.55 -12.66 -13.86
N LYS A 79 -3.35 -12.39 -15.16
CA LYS A 79 -2.08 -11.85 -15.68
C LYS A 79 -1.86 -10.42 -15.20
N LEU A 80 -2.88 -9.56 -15.23
CA LEU A 80 -2.79 -8.20 -14.71
C LEU A 80 -2.55 -8.16 -13.20
N ALA A 81 -3.21 -9.02 -12.44
CA ALA A 81 -2.96 -9.16 -11.02
C ALA A 81 -1.49 -9.54 -10.72
N ALA A 82 -0.91 -10.44 -11.51
CA ALA A 82 0.51 -10.81 -11.39
C ALA A 82 1.44 -9.64 -11.76
N ILE A 83 1.13 -8.88 -12.82
CA ILE A 83 1.88 -7.67 -13.20
C ILE A 83 1.90 -6.65 -12.08
N ILE A 84 0.73 -6.35 -11.50
CA ILE A 84 0.59 -5.41 -10.39
C ILE A 84 1.44 -5.86 -9.19
N GLU A 85 1.45 -7.15 -8.88
CA GLU A 85 2.26 -7.69 -7.79
C GLU A 85 3.75 -7.65 -8.11
N PHE A 86 4.17 -7.85 -9.35
CA PHE A 86 5.58 -7.72 -9.74
C PHE A 86 6.07 -6.28 -9.63
N ILE A 87 5.28 -5.31 -10.08
CA ILE A 87 5.59 -3.89 -9.89
C ILE A 87 5.74 -3.58 -8.40
N HIS A 88 4.76 -3.96 -7.59
CA HIS A 88 4.82 -3.74 -6.13
C HIS A 88 6.02 -4.42 -5.48
N THR A 89 6.32 -5.67 -5.84
CA THR A 89 7.43 -6.41 -5.25
C THR A 89 8.78 -5.83 -5.66
N SER A 90 8.89 -5.36 -6.90
CA SER A 90 10.08 -4.63 -7.38
C SER A 90 10.33 -3.37 -6.54
N THR A 91 9.29 -2.55 -6.30
CA THR A 91 9.44 -1.36 -5.45
C THR A 91 9.87 -1.72 -4.03
N LEU A 92 9.29 -2.77 -3.43
CA LEU A 92 9.70 -3.22 -2.10
C LEU A 92 11.18 -3.62 -2.01
N LEU A 93 11.74 -4.27 -3.06
CA LEU A 93 13.15 -4.65 -3.11
C LEU A 93 14.08 -3.43 -3.20
N HIS A 94 13.65 -2.39 -3.91
CA HIS A 94 14.38 -1.14 -4.03
C HIS A 94 14.26 -0.33 -2.73
N ASP A 95 13.06 -0.22 -2.16
CA ASP A 95 12.80 0.47 -0.89
C ASP A 95 13.62 -0.10 0.26
N ASP A 96 13.69 -1.44 0.40
CA ASP A 96 14.50 -2.08 1.43
C ASP A 96 15.97 -1.66 1.37
N VAL A 97 16.50 -1.32 0.18
CA VAL A 97 17.86 -0.82 0.01
C VAL A 97 17.95 0.67 0.33
N VAL A 98 16.99 1.47 -0.13
CA VAL A 98 16.97 2.93 0.09
C VAL A 98 16.76 3.26 1.57
N ASP A 99 15.85 2.53 2.23
CA ASP A 99 15.51 2.69 3.65
C ASP A 99 16.50 1.95 4.58
N GLU A 100 17.53 1.27 4.03
CA GLU A 100 18.50 0.44 4.76
C GLU A 100 17.82 -0.58 5.70
N SER A 101 16.66 -1.10 5.32
CA SER A 101 15.85 -1.98 6.15
C SER A 101 16.45 -3.39 6.27
N ASP A 102 16.59 -3.89 7.49
CA ASP A 102 17.06 -5.26 7.78
C ASP A 102 15.92 -6.28 7.87
N LEU A 103 14.72 -5.82 8.23
CA LEU A 103 13.56 -6.67 8.49
C LEU A 103 12.32 -6.19 7.73
N ARG A 104 11.60 -7.15 7.16
CA ARG A 104 10.26 -6.95 6.57
C ARG A 104 9.35 -8.10 6.96
N ARG A 105 8.24 -7.79 7.61
CA ARG A 105 7.27 -8.80 8.11
C ARG A 105 7.92 -9.85 9.02
N GLY A 106 8.84 -9.43 9.89
CA GLY A 106 9.57 -10.30 10.81
C GLY A 106 10.61 -11.21 10.17
N ARG A 107 10.92 -11.03 8.88
CA ARG A 107 11.99 -11.76 8.17
C ARG A 107 13.06 -10.80 7.68
N LYS A 108 14.28 -11.31 7.54
CA LYS A 108 15.37 -10.54 6.93
C LYS A 108 15.02 -10.15 5.50
N THR A 109 15.34 -8.92 5.13
CA THR A 109 15.17 -8.40 3.77
C THR A 109 16.15 -9.03 2.78
N ALA A 110 15.91 -8.87 1.48
CA ALA A 110 16.79 -9.41 0.45
C ALA A 110 18.18 -8.76 0.49
N ASN A 111 18.24 -7.43 0.71
CA ASN A 111 19.51 -6.70 0.87
C ASN A 111 20.30 -7.18 2.09
N ALA A 112 19.65 -7.48 3.22
CA ALA A 112 20.31 -8.01 4.41
C ALA A 112 20.88 -9.44 4.23
N LEU A 113 20.28 -10.25 3.33
CA LEU A 113 20.72 -11.63 3.06
C LEU A 113 21.73 -11.75 1.91
N TRP A 114 21.52 -10.99 0.82
CA TRP A 114 22.30 -11.12 -0.42
C TRP A 114 23.02 -9.82 -0.83
N GLY A 115 22.86 -8.75 -0.06
CA GLY A 115 23.44 -7.44 -0.32
C GLY A 115 22.62 -6.58 -1.26
N ASN A 116 22.88 -5.27 -1.20
CA ASN A 116 22.14 -4.23 -1.93
C ASN A 116 22.11 -4.47 -3.45
N ALA A 117 23.26 -4.84 -4.04
CA ALA A 117 23.34 -5.08 -5.49
C ALA A 117 22.40 -6.21 -5.96
N ALA A 118 22.29 -7.30 -5.19
CA ALA A 118 21.41 -8.40 -5.51
C ALA A 118 19.92 -7.98 -5.41
N SER A 119 19.56 -7.23 -4.35
CA SER A 119 18.19 -6.72 -4.16
C SER A 119 17.79 -5.82 -5.33
N VAL A 120 18.61 -4.83 -5.69
CA VAL A 120 18.34 -3.91 -6.79
C VAL A 120 18.20 -4.65 -8.12
N LEU A 121 19.16 -5.53 -8.47
CA LEU A 121 19.12 -6.23 -9.76
C LEU A 121 17.95 -7.21 -9.89
N VAL A 122 17.52 -7.83 -8.79
CA VAL A 122 16.31 -8.69 -8.82
C VAL A 122 15.04 -7.84 -8.85
N GLY A 123 15.02 -6.67 -8.23
CA GLY A 123 13.98 -5.67 -8.42
C GLY A 123 13.83 -5.26 -9.89
N ASP A 124 14.94 -4.97 -10.56
CA ASP A 124 14.96 -4.65 -12.01
C ASP A 124 14.47 -5.83 -12.87
N PHE A 125 14.84 -7.05 -12.49
CA PHE A 125 14.34 -8.25 -13.16
C PHE A 125 12.81 -8.36 -13.06
N LEU A 126 12.22 -8.16 -11.87
CA LEU A 126 10.77 -8.18 -11.69
C LEU A 126 10.08 -7.07 -12.48
N TYR A 127 10.66 -5.88 -12.44
CA TYR A 127 10.18 -4.74 -13.20
C TYR A 127 10.18 -5.02 -14.70
N SER A 128 11.29 -5.51 -15.25
CA SER A 128 11.39 -5.91 -16.66
C SER A 128 10.42 -7.05 -17.01
N ARG A 129 10.23 -8.02 -16.11
CA ARG A 129 9.28 -9.11 -16.29
C ARG A 129 7.84 -8.61 -16.36
N SER A 130 7.49 -7.57 -15.57
CA SER A 130 6.16 -6.96 -15.66
C SER A 130 5.89 -6.39 -17.05
N PHE A 131 6.85 -5.71 -17.68
CA PHE A 131 6.72 -5.21 -19.05
C PHE A 131 6.56 -6.32 -20.09
N GLN A 132 7.29 -7.43 -19.95
CA GLN A 132 7.10 -8.59 -20.84
C GLN A 132 5.66 -9.09 -20.77
N LEU A 133 5.10 -9.21 -19.56
CA LEU A 133 3.72 -9.65 -19.39
C LEU A 133 2.69 -8.62 -19.89
N MET A 134 2.98 -7.32 -19.78
CA MET A 134 2.14 -6.26 -20.35
C MET A 134 2.05 -6.38 -21.87
N VAL A 135 3.18 -6.62 -22.55
CA VAL A 135 3.22 -6.79 -24.00
C VAL A 135 2.39 -8.02 -24.43
N GLU A 136 2.39 -9.09 -23.64
CA GLU A 136 1.58 -10.29 -23.92
C GLU A 136 0.05 -10.04 -23.86
N LEU A 137 -0.41 -8.92 -23.28
CA LEU A 137 -1.83 -8.55 -23.24
C LEU A 137 -2.30 -7.90 -24.55
N ASP A 138 -1.37 -7.38 -25.34
CA ASP A 138 -1.61 -6.72 -26.64
C ASP A 138 -2.67 -5.60 -26.56
N ASP A 139 -2.68 -4.86 -25.45
CA ASP A 139 -3.59 -3.73 -25.19
C ASP A 139 -2.80 -2.48 -24.80
N MET A 140 -2.74 -1.51 -25.73
CA MET A 140 -2.00 -0.27 -25.53
C MET A 140 -2.63 0.67 -24.50
N ARG A 141 -3.92 0.53 -24.20
CA ARG A 141 -4.56 1.30 -23.12
C ARG A 141 -4.04 0.81 -21.76
N ILE A 142 -4.02 -0.52 -21.56
CA ILE A 142 -3.47 -1.15 -20.37
C ILE A 142 -1.98 -0.80 -20.21
N MET A 143 -1.21 -0.94 -21.29
CA MET A 143 0.22 -0.62 -21.29
C MET A 143 0.47 0.83 -20.86
N ARG A 144 -0.28 1.79 -21.39
CA ARG A 144 -0.12 3.21 -21.05
C ARG A 144 -0.40 3.48 -19.58
N ILE A 145 -1.52 2.96 -19.04
CA ILE A 145 -1.89 3.13 -17.64
C ILE A 145 -0.78 2.60 -16.72
N LEU A 146 -0.26 1.41 -16.99
CA LEU A 146 0.80 0.81 -16.17
C LEU A 146 2.14 1.55 -16.33
N ALA A 147 2.48 1.99 -17.52
CA ALA A 147 3.70 2.79 -17.75
C ALA A 147 3.63 4.14 -17.01
N ASP A 148 2.51 4.86 -17.11
CA ASP A 148 2.29 6.11 -16.39
C ASP A 148 2.30 5.87 -14.86
N THR A 149 1.69 4.79 -14.40
CA THR A 149 1.67 4.38 -12.98
C THR A 149 3.09 4.13 -12.46
N THR A 150 3.90 3.38 -13.19
CA THR A 150 5.28 3.06 -12.76
C THR A 150 6.18 4.29 -12.74
N ASN A 151 6.01 5.20 -13.72
CA ASN A 151 6.72 6.48 -13.72
C ASN A 151 6.30 7.34 -12.50
N THR A 152 5.00 7.42 -12.21
CA THR A 152 4.48 8.16 -11.06
C THR A 152 5.00 7.60 -9.74
N ILE A 153 5.11 6.27 -9.61
CA ILE A 153 5.69 5.64 -8.42
C ILE A 153 7.15 6.07 -8.25
N ALA A 154 7.95 6.01 -9.31
CA ALA A 154 9.37 6.42 -9.26
C ALA A 154 9.51 7.91 -8.87
N GLU A 155 8.66 8.80 -9.39
CA GLU A 155 8.61 10.20 -8.96
C GLU A 155 8.24 10.32 -7.47
N GLY A 156 7.33 9.49 -6.98
CA GLY A 156 6.91 9.45 -5.57
C GLY A 156 8.03 9.04 -4.64
N GLU A 157 8.86 8.06 -5.03
CA GLU A 157 10.04 7.64 -4.27
C GLU A 157 11.07 8.77 -4.15
N VAL A 158 11.36 9.46 -5.27
CA VAL A 158 12.28 10.60 -5.25
C VAL A 158 11.71 11.75 -4.41
N LEU A 159 10.40 12.01 -4.48
CA LEU A 159 9.75 13.04 -3.68
C LEU A 159 9.82 12.72 -2.17
N GLN A 160 9.61 11.46 -1.80
CA GLN A 160 9.78 11.03 -0.40
C GLN A 160 11.21 11.25 0.08
N LEU A 161 12.21 10.88 -0.73
CA LEU A 161 13.62 11.07 -0.39
C LEU A 161 13.95 12.55 -0.11
N LEU A 162 13.35 13.49 -0.87
CA LEU A 162 13.52 14.93 -0.65
C LEU A 162 12.86 15.44 0.62
N ASN A 163 11.88 14.71 1.16
CA ASN A 163 11.16 15.06 2.38
C ASN A 163 11.76 14.45 3.65
N ILE A 164 12.70 13.51 3.54
CA ILE A 164 13.38 12.91 4.70
C ILE A 164 14.12 14.01 5.49
N GLY A 165 13.92 14.02 6.81
CA GLY A 165 14.51 15.00 7.73
C GLY A 165 13.94 16.41 7.60
N ASN A 166 12.86 16.62 6.83
CA ASN A 166 12.25 17.93 6.68
C ASN A 166 11.04 18.09 7.62
N ALA A 167 11.21 18.84 8.71
CA ALA A 167 10.14 19.09 9.67
C ALA A 167 9.10 20.14 9.20
N ASP A 168 9.26 20.73 8.02
CA ASP A 168 8.34 21.72 7.45
C ASP A 168 7.41 21.13 6.38
N VAL A 169 7.38 19.78 6.23
CA VAL A 169 6.46 19.08 5.32
C VAL A 169 5.02 19.33 5.74
N SER A 170 4.20 19.82 4.82
CA SER A 170 2.77 20.03 5.04
C SER A 170 1.96 18.74 4.82
N GLU A 171 0.68 18.73 5.28
CA GLU A 171 -0.26 17.66 4.95
C GLU A 171 -0.38 17.46 3.42
N ALA A 172 -0.38 18.56 2.65
CA ALA A 172 -0.48 18.48 1.18
C ALA A 172 0.75 17.81 0.55
N ASP A 173 1.95 18.09 1.03
CA ASP A 173 3.20 17.47 0.56
C ASP A 173 3.22 15.97 0.92
N TYR A 174 2.80 15.63 2.14
CA TYR A 174 2.65 14.25 2.59
C TYR A 174 1.66 13.46 1.72
N LEU A 175 0.47 14.02 1.46
CA LEU A 175 -0.53 13.39 0.59
C LEU A 175 -0.02 13.26 -0.84
N ALA A 176 0.77 14.20 -1.34
CA ALA A 176 1.37 14.12 -2.67
C ALA A 176 2.39 12.97 -2.79
N VAL A 177 3.11 12.62 -1.72
CA VAL A 177 3.97 11.43 -1.66
C VAL A 177 3.12 10.16 -1.68
N ILE A 178 2.10 10.06 -0.80
CA ILE A 178 1.23 8.87 -0.73
C ILE A 178 0.52 8.62 -2.06
N GLU A 179 0.01 9.68 -2.70
CA GLU A 179 -0.64 9.58 -4.01
C GLU A 179 0.26 8.83 -5.00
N ARG A 180 1.50 9.29 -5.12
CA ARG A 180 2.44 8.79 -6.12
C ARG A 180 3.02 7.44 -5.75
N LYS A 181 3.48 7.29 -4.51
CA LYS A 181 4.17 6.06 -4.06
C LYS A 181 3.20 4.89 -3.86
N THR A 182 2.02 5.14 -3.30
CA THR A 182 1.12 4.09 -2.83
C THR A 182 -0.21 4.05 -3.59
N ALA A 183 -0.95 5.17 -3.61
CA ALA A 183 -2.34 5.19 -4.05
C ALA A 183 -2.51 4.98 -5.56
N VAL A 184 -1.57 5.45 -6.37
CA VAL A 184 -1.62 5.31 -7.84
C VAL A 184 -1.69 3.84 -8.29
N LEU A 185 -0.99 2.92 -7.61
CA LEU A 185 -1.02 1.49 -7.98
C LEU A 185 -2.33 0.81 -7.55
N PHE A 186 -2.95 1.25 -6.45
CA PHE A 186 -4.31 0.84 -6.07
C PHE A 186 -5.34 1.32 -7.10
N ALA A 187 -5.22 2.59 -7.53
CA ALA A 187 -6.07 3.17 -8.56
C ALA A 187 -5.94 2.43 -9.89
N ALA A 188 -4.72 2.16 -10.35
CA ALA A 188 -4.48 1.39 -11.57
C ALA A 188 -5.05 -0.03 -11.48
N ALA A 189 -4.89 -0.70 -10.33
CA ALA A 189 -5.41 -2.05 -10.12
C ALA A 189 -6.93 -2.12 -10.33
N THR A 190 -7.67 -1.16 -9.79
CA THR A 190 -9.13 -1.14 -9.90
C THR A 190 -9.63 -0.59 -11.23
N GLU A 191 -8.97 0.43 -11.80
CA GLU A 191 -9.23 0.97 -13.14
C GLU A 191 -9.12 -0.12 -14.21
N LEU A 192 -8.03 -0.89 -14.19
CA LEU A 192 -7.78 -1.97 -15.13
C LEU A 192 -8.82 -3.10 -15.02
N GLY A 193 -9.37 -3.36 -13.82
CA GLY A 193 -10.50 -4.26 -13.64
C GLY A 193 -11.74 -3.79 -14.38
N GLY A 194 -12.06 -2.50 -14.31
CA GLY A 194 -13.17 -1.88 -15.04
C GLY A 194 -12.98 -1.91 -16.55
N ILE A 195 -11.76 -1.67 -17.03
CA ILE A 195 -11.41 -1.73 -18.45
C ILE A 195 -11.60 -3.15 -18.99
N LEU A 196 -11.11 -4.17 -18.29
CA LEU A 196 -11.30 -5.58 -18.69
C LEU A 196 -12.78 -5.95 -18.79
N GLY A 197 -13.61 -5.47 -17.87
CA GLY A 197 -15.06 -5.69 -17.89
C GLY A 197 -15.80 -4.89 -18.96
N GLY A 198 -15.12 -4.00 -19.68
CA GLY A 198 -15.74 -3.16 -20.71
C GLY A 198 -16.76 -2.15 -20.14
N LEU A 199 -16.54 -1.69 -18.90
CA LEU A 199 -17.42 -0.72 -18.28
C LEU A 199 -17.40 0.64 -19.01
N PRO A 200 -18.48 1.44 -18.91
CA PRO A 200 -18.48 2.84 -19.35
C PRO A 200 -17.40 3.65 -18.61
N GLU A 201 -16.87 4.69 -19.28
CA GLU A 201 -15.77 5.51 -18.75
C GLU A 201 -16.06 6.13 -17.37
N ASN A 202 -17.31 6.53 -17.09
CA ASN A 202 -17.70 7.05 -15.77
C ASN A 202 -17.60 5.99 -14.65
N GLN A 203 -17.83 4.72 -14.96
CA GLN A 203 -17.69 3.61 -14.00
C GLN A 203 -16.22 3.21 -13.85
N ILE A 204 -15.44 3.24 -14.93
CA ILE A 204 -13.97 3.06 -14.90
C ILE A 204 -13.34 4.16 -14.03
N ALA A 205 -13.74 5.42 -14.23
CA ALA A 205 -13.27 6.54 -13.42
C ALA A 205 -13.66 6.39 -11.94
N ALA A 206 -14.85 5.86 -11.64
CA ALA A 206 -15.29 5.58 -10.28
C ALA A 206 -14.43 4.48 -9.61
N LEU A 207 -14.09 3.42 -10.34
CA LEU A 207 -13.16 2.39 -9.85
C LEU A 207 -11.75 2.95 -9.62
N ARG A 208 -11.26 3.80 -10.52
CA ARG A 208 -9.99 4.49 -10.34
C ARG A 208 -10.01 5.36 -9.08
N HIS A 209 -11.08 6.13 -8.88
CA HIS A 209 -11.25 6.97 -7.68
C HIS A 209 -11.34 6.11 -6.41
N TYR A 210 -12.11 5.02 -6.43
CA TYR A 210 -12.15 4.05 -5.33
C TYR A 210 -10.74 3.56 -4.96
N GLY A 211 -9.95 3.15 -5.93
CA GLY A 211 -8.59 2.66 -5.68
C GLY A 211 -7.67 3.73 -5.11
N MET A 212 -7.78 4.97 -5.61
CA MET A 212 -7.01 6.11 -5.11
C MET A 212 -7.32 6.39 -3.64
N GLU A 213 -8.59 6.52 -3.30
CA GLU A 213 -9.05 6.79 -1.94
C GLU A 213 -8.72 5.65 -0.97
N LEU A 214 -8.85 4.39 -1.44
CA LEU A 214 -8.41 3.23 -0.67
C LEU A 214 -6.91 3.25 -0.40
N GLY A 215 -6.09 3.67 -1.37
CA GLY A 215 -4.64 3.79 -1.22
C GLY A 215 -4.25 4.82 -0.17
N TYR A 216 -4.91 5.98 -0.14
CA TYR A 216 -4.75 6.98 0.91
C TYR A 216 -5.14 6.42 2.28
N ALA A 217 -6.35 5.85 2.40
CA ALA A 217 -6.83 5.27 3.65
C ALA A 217 -5.87 4.21 4.18
N PHE A 218 -5.38 3.35 3.29
CA PHE A 218 -4.44 2.29 3.62
C PHE A 218 -3.12 2.83 4.18
N GLN A 219 -2.49 3.81 3.52
CA GLN A 219 -1.21 4.34 3.96
C GLN A 219 -1.34 5.16 5.24
N ILE A 220 -2.34 6.04 5.34
CA ILE A 220 -2.57 6.83 6.56
C ILE A 220 -2.80 5.91 7.77
N ALA A 221 -3.52 4.79 7.58
CA ALA A 221 -3.71 3.80 8.64
C ALA A 221 -2.40 3.07 9.00
N ASP A 222 -1.53 2.75 8.03
CA ASP A 222 -0.22 2.16 8.29
C ASP A 222 0.67 3.12 9.12
N ASP A 223 0.73 4.40 8.74
CA ASP A 223 1.49 5.41 9.45
C ASP A 223 0.96 5.68 10.88
N LEU A 224 -0.36 5.58 11.07
CA LEU A 224 -0.96 5.64 12.40
C LEU A 224 -0.54 4.45 13.27
N LEU A 225 -0.48 3.26 12.68
CA LEU A 225 -0.12 2.03 13.37
C LEU A 225 1.35 2.02 13.82
N ASP A 226 2.23 2.72 13.13
CA ASP A 226 3.64 2.86 13.51
C ASP A 226 3.80 3.52 14.89
N TYR A 227 2.80 4.29 15.37
CA TYR A 227 2.80 4.94 16.67
C TYR A 227 1.83 4.33 17.69
N THR A 228 0.97 3.39 17.31
CA THR A 228 -0.12 2.89 18.17
C THR A 228 -0.09 1.39 18.44
N SER A 229 0.69 0.62 17.70
CA SER A 229 0.72 -0.85 17.81
C SER A 229 1.80 -1.33 18.77
N ASP A 230 1.58 -2.52 19.36
CA ASP A 230 2.62 -3.20 20.13
C ASP A 230 3.68 -3.82 19.20
N ALA A 231 4.96 -3.68 19.56
CA ALA A 231 6.10 -4.18 18.77
C ALA A 231 5.99 -5.67 18.38
N GLY A 232 5.31 -6.49 19.20
CA GLY A 232 5.08 -7.90 18.91
C GLY A 232 4.08 -8.18 17.80
N THR A 233 3.24 -7.20 17.47
CA THR A 233 2.11 -7.34 16.55
C THR A 233 2.45 -6.86 15.13
N LEU A 234 3.31 -5.85 14.99
CA LEU A 234 3.68 -5.22 13.71
C LEU A 234 4.73 -6.00 12.91
N GLY A 235 5.58 -6.80 13.57
CA GLY A 235 6.75 -7.39 12.91
C GLY A 235 7.79 -6.36 12.46
N LYS A 236 7.65 -5.10 12.94
CA LYS A 236 8.53 -3.94 12.84
C LYS A 236 8.69 -3.32 14.23
N ASN A 237 9.68 -2.46 14.42
CA ASN A 237 9.79 -1.67 15.64
C ASN A 237 8.78 -0.50 15.60
N ILE A 238 8.35 -0.02 16.77
CA ILE A 238 7.54 1.19 16.87
C ILE A 238 8.43 2.38 16.51
N GLY A 239 7.92 3.29 15.66
CA GLY A 239 8.64 4.50 15.26
C GLY A 239 9.70 4.27 14.19
N ASP A 240 9.61 3.21 13.40
CA ASP A 240 10.50 2.98 12.25
C ASP A 240 10.46 4.19 11.29
N ASP A 241 9.27 4.77 11.00
CA ASP A 241 9.13 5.96 10.16
C ASP A 241 9.89 7.18 10.73
N LEU A 242 9.86 7.34 12.05
CA LEU A 242 10.63 8.39 12.72
C LEU A 242 12.13 8.12 12.67
N ALA A 243 12.55 6.86 12.83
CA ALA A 243 13.95 6.47 12.73
C ALA A 243 14.53 6.77 11.34
N GLU A 244 13.71 6.61 10.30
CA GLU A 244 14.04 6.92 8.91
C GLU A 244 13.88 8.42 8.58
N GLY A 245 13.47 9.26 9.54
CA GLY A 245 13.27 10.70 9.35
C GLY A 245 12.08 11.03 8.47
N LYS A 246 11.10 10.13 8.33
CA LYS A 246 9.90 10.31 7.52
C LYS A 246 8.85 11.15 8.28
N PRO A 247 8.49 12.36 7.82
CA PRO A 247 7.47 13.19 8.48
C PRO A 247 6.08 12.69 8.08
N THR A 248 5.56 11.72 8.84
CA THR A 248 4.23 11.16 8.64
C THR A 248 3.14 11.99 9.30
N LEU A 249 1.89 11.74 8.94
CA LEU A 249 0.74 12.57 9.35
C LEU A 249 0.61 12.76 10.86
N PRO A 250 0.84 11.75 11.73
CA PRO A 250 0.86 11.94 13.17
C PRO A 250 1.87 13.00 13.64
N LEU A 251 3.07 13.03 13.05
CA LEU A 251 4.09 14.04 13.37
C LEU A 251 3.70 15.43 12.86
N ILE A 252 3.21 15.53 11.63
CA ILE A 252 2.76 16.79 11.01
C ILE A 252 1.67 17.43 11.87
N TYR A 253 0.66 16.66 12.28
CA TYR A 253 -0.43 17.16 13.11
C TYR A 253 0.00 17.50 14.55
N ALA A 254 0.96 16.74 15.10
CA ALA A 254 1.51 17.05 16.41
C ALA A 254 2.25 18.40 16.38
N LEU A 255 3.05 18.68 15.35
CA LEU A 255 3.76 19.96 15.20
C LEU A 255 2.83 21.16 15.16
N GLU A 256 1.61 21.02 14.65
CA GLU A 256 0.61 22.11 14.60
C GLU A 256 0.03 22.50 15.98
N LYS A 257 0.02 21.57 16.94
CA LYS A 257 -0.69 21.71 18.23
C LYS A 257 0.21 21.64 19.46
N ALA A 258 1.45 21.18 19.30
CA ALA A 258 2.39 21.01 20.41
C ALA A 258 2.85 22.33 21.03
N SER A 259 3.27 22.29 22.29
CA SER A 259 3.92 23.42 22.94
C SER A 259 5.26 23.76 22.27
N PRO A 260 5.80 24.98 22.43
CA PRO A 260 7.08 25.34 21.82
C PRO A 260 8.23 24.40 22.18
N GLU A 261 8.25 23.84 23.37
CA GLU A 261 9.25 22.87 23.82
C GLU A 261 9.07 21.51 23.09
N GLN A 262 7.83 21.04 22.98
CA GLN A 262 7.51 19.83 22.24
C GLN A 262 7.80 19.98 20.75
N VAL A 263 7.49 21.13 20.14
CA VAL A 263 7.83 21.43 18.74
C VAL A 263 9.33 21.32 18.50
N GLN A 264 10.16 21.85 19.39
CA GLN A 264 11.61 21.73 19.27
C GLN A 264 12.07 20.27 19.34
N SER A 265 11.49 19.47 20.22
CA SER A 265 11.80 18.04 20.35
C SER A 265 11.36 17.24 19.14
N LEU A 266 10.14 17.49 18.62
CA LEU A 266 9.59 16.85 17.42
C LEU A 266 10.43 17.16 16.17
N ARG A 267 10.78 18.43 15.96
CA ARG A 267 11.65 18.85 14.86
C ARG A 267 13.01 18.16 14.92
N HIS A 268 13.65 18.19 16.09
CA HIS A 268 14.94 17.54 16.29
C HIS A 268 14.89 16.04 15.98
N ALA A 269 13.79 15.37 16.39
CA ALA A 269 13.59 13.94 16.14
C ALA A 269 13.40 13.64 14.64
N ILE A 270 12.68 14.47 13.88
CA ILE A 270 12.51 14.32 12.43
C ILE A 270 13.85 14.55 11.72
N GLU A 271 14.61 15.58 12.10
CA GLU A 271 15.84 16.00 11.43
C GLU A 271 17.03 15.05 11.67
N HIS A 272 17.06 14.33 12.81
CA HIS A 272 18.22 13.56 13.26
C HIS A 272 17.95 12.09 13.60
N GLY A 273 16.68 11.64 13.45
CA GLY A 273 16.24 10.35 13.96
C GLY A 273 16.01 10.37 15.48
N GLY A 274 14.83 9.98 15.92
CA GLY A 274 14.37 10.27 17.28
C GLY A 274 14.25 9.06 18.21
N LEU A 275 14.87 7.91 17.93
CA LEU A 275 14.66 6.68 18.73
C LEU A 275 15.05 6.82 20.21
N ASP A 276 16.07 7.60 20.55
CA ASP A 276 16.49 7.85 21.93
C ASP A 276 15.44 8.64 22.75
N SER A 277 14.51 9.30 22.08
CA SER A 277 13.43 10.10 22.69
C SER A 277 12.03 9.62 22.29
N LEU A 278 11.90 8.42 21.73
CA LEU A 278 10.67 7.88 21.14
C LEU A 278 9.47 7.98 22.10
N ASP A 279 9.61 7.56 23.35
CA ASP A 279 8.52 7.63 24.34
C ASP A 279 8.00 9.06 24.53
N ARG A 280 8.91 10.04 24.50
CA ARG A 280 8.55 11.47 24.64
C ARG A 280 7.86 11.98 23.38
N ILE A 281 8.28 11.53 22.21
CA ILE A 281 7.66 11.86 20.92
C ILE A 281 6.25 11.28 20.85
N ILE A 282 6.07 10.00 21.20
CA ILE A 282 4.76 9.33 21.27
C ILE A 282 3.82 10.06 22.25
N ALA A 283 4.32 10.44 23.42
CA ALA A 283 3.53 11.23 24.38
C ALA A 283 3.07 12.57 23.77
N SER A 284 3.97 13.30 23.08
CA SER A 284 3.64 14.57 22.42
C SER A 284 2.60 14.40 21.30
N ILE A 285 2.72 13.34 20.49
CA ILE A 285 1.74 12.98 19.44
C ILE A 285 0.37 12.68 20.06
N SER A 286 0.35 11.92 21.16
CA SER A 286 -0.90 11.56 21.87
C SER A 286 -1.58 12.76 22.50
N GLU A 287 -0.82 13.60 23.24
CA GLU A 287 -1.32 14.78 23.95
C GLU A 287 -1.88 15.85 23.00
N SER A 288 -1.32 15.95 21.78
CA SER A 288 -1.77 16.91 20.75
C SER A 288 -3.11 16.56 20.10
N GLY A 289 -3.61 15.33 20.26
CA GLY A 289 -4.78 14.79 19.53
C GLY A 289 -4.47 14.43 18.08
N ALA A 290 -3.19 14.33 17.72
CA ALA A 290 -2.77 14.03 16.35
C ALA A 290 -3.17 12.61 15.89
N LEU A 291 -3.19 11.64 16.82
CA LEU A 291 -3.60 10.26 16.51
C LEU A 291 -5.07 10.18 16.09
N GLU A 292 -5.97 10.84 16.82
CA GLU A 292 -7.39 10.90 16.50
C GLU A 292 -7.62 11.59 15.16
N ARG A 293 -6.95 12.72 14.95
CA ARG A 293 -7.06 13.46 13.67
C ARG A 293 -6.54 12.64 12.49
N THR A 294 -5.46 11.90 12.66
CA THR A 294 -4.93 10.98 11.62
C THR A 294 -5.92 9.85 11.33
N ARG A 295 -6.52 9.27 12.38
CA ARG A 295 -7.56 8.25 12.23
C ARG A 295 -8.77 8.78 11.47
N ASP A 296 -9.26 9.96 11.83
CA ASP A 296 -10.40 10.61 11.15
C ASP A 296 -10.08 10.85 9.67
N ARG A 297 -8.84 11.22 9.35
CA ARG A 297 -8.40 11.40 7.97
C ARG A 297 -8.42 10.09 7.18
N ALA A 298 -7.94 8.99 7.75
CA ALA A 298 -8.02 7.66 7.15
C ALA A 298 -9.48 7.22 6.91
N LEU A 299 -10.36 7.45 7.90
CA LEU A 299 -11.79 7.14 7.79
C LEU A 299 -12.48 7.94 6.68
N GLN A 300 -12.16 9.23 6.51
CA GLN A 300 -12.71 10.06 5.42
C GLN A 300 -12.37 9.49 4.06
N HIS A 301 -11.13 9.05 3.85
CA HIS A 301 -10.71 8.42 2.60
C HIS A 301 -11.39 7.04 2.39
N ALA A 302 -11.53 6.23 3.43
CA ALA A 302 -12.25 4.96 3.33
C ALA A 302 -13.74 5.16 2.96
N GLU A 303 -14.37 6.21 3.50
CA GLU A 303 -15.75 6.58 3.20
C GLU A 303 -15.91 7.08 1.77
N ALA A 304 -14.96 7.90 1.28
CA ALA A 304 -14.91 8.35 -0.11
C ALA A 304 -14.72 7.17 -1.08
N ALA A 305 -13.86 6.21 -0.75
CA ALA A 305 -13.70 4.98 -1.50
C ALA A 305 -15.02 4.21 -1.61
N ARG A 306 -15.72 3.96 -0.50
CA ARG A 306 -17.02 3.28 -0.51
C ARG A 306 -18.06 4.02 -1.34
N ALA A 307 -18.12 5.35 -1.22
CA ALA A 307 -19.06 6.18 -1.96
C ALA A 307 -18.87 6.06 -3.49
N ALA A 308 -17.62 5.95 -3.96
CA ALA A 308 -17.29 5.78 -5.38
C ALA A 308 -17.91 4.51 -5.98
N LEU A 309 -18.07 3.44 -5.18
CA LEU A 309 -18.65 2.17 -5.63
C LEU A 309 -20.14 2.26 -5.96
N SER A 310 -20.83 3.34 -5.56
CA SER A 310 -22.25 3.57 -5.89
C SER A 310 -22.53 3.66 -7.39
N ALA A 311 -21.51 3.97 -8.19
CA ALA A 311 -21.60 3.98 -9.65
C ALA A 311 -21.71 2.59 -10.28
N LEU A 312 -21.39 1.52 -9.53
CA LEU A 312 -21.41 0.14 -10.01
C LEU A 312 -22.72 -0.57 -9.67
N ALA A 313 -23.10 -1.53 -10.49
CA ALA A 313 -24.22 -2.42 -10.17
C ALA A 313 -23.96 -3.23 -8.88
N PRO A 314 -25.00 -3.53 -8.08
CA PRO A 314 -24.87 -4.40 -6.93
C PRO A 314 -24.33 -5.78 -7.31
N SER A 315 -23.30 -6.25 -6.61
CA SER A 315 -22.71 -7.59 -6.79
C SER A 315 -21.89 -7.98 -5.55
N ALA A 316 -21.65 -9.28 -5.36
CA ALA A 316 -20.81 -9.76 -4.27
C ALA A 316 -19.39 -9.16 -4.34
N HIS A 317 -18.84 -8.95 -5.53
CA HIS A 317 -17.52 -8.33 -5.72
C HIS A 317 -17.51 -6.85 -5.34
N ARG A 318 -18.60 -6.09 -5.67
CA ARG A 318 -18.73 -4.71 -5.22
C ARG A 318 -18.81 -4.61 -3.70
N GLU A 319 -19.57 -5.49 -3.05
CA GLU A 319 -19.65 -5.54 -1.58
C GLU A 319 -18.29 -5.93 -0.95
N ALA A 320 -17.54 -6.84 -1.59
CA ALA A 320 -16.19 -7.20 -1.16
C ALA A 320 -15.22 -6.00 -1.27
N LEU A 321 -15.33 -5.19 -2.33
CA LEU A 321 -14.54 -3.95 -2.44
C LEU A 321 -14.91 -2.95 -1.32
N ALA A 322 -16.21 -2.81 -1.00
CA ALA A 322 -16.65 -1.97 0.11
C ALA A 322 -16.09 -2.45 1.46
N ALA A 323 -16.13 -3.75 1.72
CA ALA A 323 -15.56 -4.36 2.92
C ALA A 323 -14.03 -4.16 3.03
N LEU A 324 -13.30 -4.13 1.89
CA LEU A 324 -11.86 -3.82 1.90
C LEU A 324 -11.57 -2.37 2.30
N ALA A 325 -12.42 -1.42 1.93
CA ALA A 325 -12.27 -0.04 2.36
C ALA A 325 -12.41 0.07 3.88
N ASP A 326 -13.41 -0.56 4.46
CA ASP A 326 -13.61 -0.61 5.91
C ASP A 326 -12.43 -1.33 6.61
N TYR A 327 -12.01 -2.48 6.08
CA TYR A 327 -10.88 -3.24 6.62
C TYR A 327 -9.57 -2.43 6.61
N SER A 328 -9.33 -1.57 5.62
CA SER A 328 -8.09 -0.80 5.50
C SER A 328 -7.81 0.09 6.72
N VAL A 329 -8.86 0.64 7.35
CA VAL A 329 -8.77 1.58 8.48
C VAL A 329 -9.08 0.96 9.84
N GLN A 330 -9.59 -0.28 9.86
CA GLN A 330 -9.96 -0.96 11.10
C GLN A 330 -8.97 -2.06 11.49
N ARG A 331 -7.87 -2.16 10.74
CA ARG A 331 -6.79 -3.08 11.06
C ARG A 331 -6.24 -2.77 12.45
N THR A 332 -6.56 -3.64 13.40
CA THR A 332 -5.71 -3.88 14.56
C THR A 332 -4.86 -5.09 14.20
N PHE A 333 -3.58 -4.91 14.15
CA PHE A 333 -2.67 -6.03 13.91
C PHE A 333 -2.53 -6.87 15.14
#